data_8a97b1f11f9ec6a04d6abec248665240
#
_entry.id   8a97b1f11f9ec6a04d6abec248665240
#
_cell.length_a   1.000
_cell.length_b   1.000
_cell.length_c   1.000
_cell.angle_alpha   90.00
_cell.angle_beta   90.00
_cell.angle_gamma   90.00
#
_symmetry.space_group_name_H-M   'P 1'
#
loop_
_entity.id
_entity.type
_entity.pdbx_description
1 polymer ?
#
loop_
_entity_poly.entity_id
_entity_poly.type
_entity_poly.pdbx_seq_one_letter_code
_entity_poly.pdbx_strand_id
1 'polypeptide(L)'
;MNNPFKPLILVGTIVLVVLAIFLLAKTNQTLNTAATTNTVSFAGEGKVSAKPDIAIISASIVTQAVDSKSAQNDNSTKSTKVTEFLKQQKVEDKDIKTSGYNIYPQQKYPPYGGQPTITGYQVTQSFEIKVRDLGNIGTVLSGLVSAGANQVSNLGLQVENPEALRDEARQKAIVDAKQKAKTLEKQVGISLGKVVNFTENTGGYPYPMMYESKAMGMGGGGVTPDVPVGENEITISVSLTYQIK
;
A
#
# COMPACT_ATOMS: atom_id res chain seq x y z
N MET A 1 -9.92 77.77 -27.25
CA MET A 1 -11.02 77.45 -26.31
C MET A 1 -10.73 76.13 -25.62
N ASN A 2 -10.26 76.16 -24.40
CA ASN A 2 -10.03 74.97 -23.60
C ASN A 2 -11.38 74.49 -23.03
N ASN A 3 -11.83 73.36 -23.50
CA ASN A 3 -13.12 72.80 -23.03
C ASN A 3 -12.89 72.24 -21.58
N PRO A 4 -13.53 72.86 -20.53
CA PRO A 4 -13.29 72.47 -19.13
C PRO A 4 -13.82 71.04 -18.79
N PHE A 5 -14.60 70.45 -19.67
CA PHE A 5 -15.15 69.10 -19.48
C PHE A 5 -14.23 67.96 -19.94
N LYS A 6 -13.10 68.27 -20.64
CA LYS A 6 -12.17 67.21 -21.09
C LYS A 6 -11.66 66.28 -20.01
N PRO A 7 -11.26 66.76 -18.80
CA PRO A 7 -10.81 65.85 -17.74
C PRO A 7 -11.92 64.97 -17.19
N LEU A 8 -13.16 65.50 -17.13
CA LEU A 8 -14.31 64.75 -16.67
C LEU A 8 -14.70 63.60 -17.62
N ILE A 9 -14.64 63.86 -18.92
CA ILE A 9 -14.89 62.84 -19.95
C ILE A 9 -13.78 61.77 -19.90
N LEU A 10 -12.53 62.15 -19.69
CA LEU A 10 -11.41 61.20 -19.58
C LEU A 10 -11.57 60.26 -18.37
N VAL A 11 -11.96 60.80 -17.23
CA VAL A 11 -12.21 60.00 -16.00
C VAL A 11 -13.41 59.08 -16.21
N GLY A 12 -14.49 59.57 -16.82
CA GLY A 12 -15.66 58.74 -17.13
C GLY A 12 -15.38 57.59 -18.08
N THR A 13 -14.54 57.79 -19.12
CA THR A 13 -14.13 56.72 -20.02
C THR A 13 -13.27 55.69 -19.33
N ILE A 14 -12.33 56.08 -18.45
CA ILE A 14 -11.52 55.16 -17.69
C ILE A 14 -12.38 54.29 -16.76
N VAL A 15 -13.36 54.89 -16.08
CA VAL A 15 -14.27 54.15 -15.20
C VAL A 15 -15.10 53.15 -15.99
N LEU A 16 -15.60 53.51 -17.15
CA LEU A 16 -16.34 52.59 -18.01
C LEU A 16 -15.54 51.43 -18.52
N VAL A 17 -14.26 51.67 -18.91
CA VAL A 17 -13.34 50.60 -19.33
C VAL A 17 -13.04 49.65 -18.16
N VAL A 18 -12.76 50.18 -16.98
CA VAL A 18 -12.51 49.35 -15.77
C VAL A 18 -13.75 48.54 -15.43
N LEU A 19 -14.94 49.14 -15.51
CA LEU A 19 -16.22 48.44 -15.27
C LEU A 19 -16.46 47.35 -16.30
N ALA A 20 -16.17 47.61 -17.57
CA ALA A 20 -16.29 46.59 -18.65
C ALA A 20 -15.33 45.40 -18.42
N ILE A 21 -14.07 45.67 -18.08
CA ILE A 21 -13.10 44.64 -17.74
C ILE A 21 -13.54 43.84 -16.51
N PHE A 22 -14.04 44.51 -15.45
CA PHE A 22 -14.57 43.87 -14.27
C PHE A 22 -15.75 42.95 -14.56
N LEU A 23 -16.69 43.41 -15.38
CA LEU A 23 -17.86 42.63 -15.79
C LEU A 23 -17.48 41.43 -16.64
N LEU A 24 -16.52 41.57 -17.55
CA LEU A 24 -15.99 40.47 -18.35
C LEU A 24 -15.28 39.44 -17.47
N ALA A 25 -14.48 39.89 -16.52
CA ALA A 25 -13.80 38.98 -15.55
C ALA A 25 -14.81 38.22 -14.69
N LYS A 26 -15.87 38.93 -14.20
CA LYS A 26 -16.91 38.32 -13.39
C LYS A 26 -17.80 37.36 -14.18
N THR A 27 -18.09 37.65 -15.44
CA THR A 27 -18.79 36.72 -16.34
C THR A 27 -17.98 35.46 -16.60
N ASN A 28 -16.67 35.59 -16.84
CA ASN A 28 -15.78 34.44 -16.98
C ASN A 28 -15.69 33.61 -15.71
N GLN A 29 -15.69 34.23 -14.53
CA GLN A 29 -15.66 33.54 -13.26
C GLN A 29 -16.96 32.76 -13.02
N THR A 30 -18.13 33.34 -13.31
CA THR A 30 -19.43 32.65 -13.17
C THR A 30 -19.62 31.52 -14.20
N LEU A 31 -19.12 31.66 -15.41
CA LEU A 31 -19.18 30.62 -16.44
C LEU A 31 -18.24 29.42 -16.11
N ASN A 32 -17.17 29.65 -15.36
CA ASN A 32 -16.23 28.61 -14.94
C ASN A 32 -16.56 28.00 -13.57
N THR A 33 -17.50 28.60 -12.80
CA THR A 33 -18.01 27.99 -11.57
C THR A 33 -19.07 26.99 -11.99
N ALA A 34 -18.70 25.70 -12.08
CA ALA A 34 -19.69 24.64 -12.28
C ALA A 34 -20.65 24.69 -11.10
N ALA A 35 -21.94 25.01 -11.39
CA ALA A 35 -22.97 24.85 -10.39
C ALA A 35 -22.94 23.40 -9.92
N THR A 36 -22.59 23.18 -8.66
CA THR A 36 -22.40 21.85 -8.05
C THR A 36 -23.70 21.02 -8.01
N THR A 37 -24.81 21.56 -8.43
CA THR A 37 -26.15 20.94 -8.39
C THR A 37 -26.46 20.01 -9.57
N ASN A 38 -25.79 20.17 -10.71
CA ASN A 38 -26.07 19.36 -11.91
C ASN A 38 -24.85 18.50 -12.29
N THR A 39 -24.54 17.55 -11.44
CA THR A 39 -23.44 16.62 -11.68
C THR A 39 -23.89 15.16 -11.48
N VAL A 40 -23.25 14.27 -12.18
CA VAL A 40 -23.40 12.83 -12.02
C VAL A 40 -22.04 12.16 -11.93
N SER A 41 -21.90 11.20 -11.04
CA SER A 41 -20.64 10.46 -10.83
C SER A 41 -20.76 9.03 -11.30
N PHE A 42 -19.70 8.54 -11.96
CA PHE A 42 -19.58 7.17 -12.42
C PHE A 42 -18.36 6.52 -11.80
N ALA A 43 -18.59 5.43 -11.10
CA ALA A 43 -17.51 4.60 -10.59
C ALA A 43 -17.07 3.57 -11.63
N GLY A 44 -15.76 3.48 -11.85
CA GLY A 44 -15.15 2.45 -12.67
C GLY A 44 -14.16 1.63 -11.87
N GLU A 45 -14.03 0.37 -12.24
CA GLU A 45 -13.11 -0.58 -11.62
C GLU A 45 -12.17 -1.16 -12.67
N GLY A 46 -10.88 -1.24 -12.33
CA GLY A 46 -9.87 -1.87 -13.15
C GLY A 46 -9.09 -2.90 -12.35
N LYS A 47 -8.91 -4.07 -12.93
CA LYS A 47 -8.23 -5.21 -12.33
C LYS A 47 -7.08 -5.67 -13.19
N VAL A 48 -5.96 -5.98 -12.56
CA VAL A 48 -4.78 -6.57 -13.19
C VAL A 48 -4.25 -7.67 -12.29
N SER A 49 -4.13 -8.88 -12.84
CA SER A 49 -3.50 -10.00 -12.15
C SER A 49 -2.02 -10.07 -12.51
N ALA A 50 -1.20 -10.35 -11.54
CA ALA A 50 0.23 -10.55 -11.73
C ALA A 50 0.76 -11.66 -10.81
N LYS A 51 1.72 -12.42 -11.31
CA LYS A 51 2.44 -13.39 -10.48
C LYS A 51 3.37 -12.62 -9.55
N PRO A 52 3.42 -12.98 -8.25
CA PRO A 52 4.43 -12.47 -7.34
C PRO A 52 5.84 -12.78 -7.86
N ASP A 53 6.77 -11.87 -7.63
CA ASP A 53 8.19 -12.02 -7.97
C ASP A 53 9.10 -11.99 -6.74
N ILE A 54 8.54 -11.64 -5.56
CA ILE A 54 9.23 -11.69 -4.27
C ILE A 54 8.37 -12.32 -3.19
N ALA A 55 9.06 -12.91 -2.19
CA ALA A 55 8.45 -13.31 -0.92
C ALA A 55 9.03 -12.46 0.21
N ILE A 56 8.17 -11.95 1.10
CA ILE A 56 8.58 -11.29 2.34
C ILE A 56 8.31 -12.25 3.49
N ILE A 57 9.37 -12.61 4.19
CA ILE A 57 9.31 -13.50 5.36
C ILE A 57 9.61 -12.68 6.61
N SER A 58 8.74 -12.75 7.60
CA SER A 58 8.99 -12.21 8.93
C SER A 58 9.43 -13.33 9.87
N ALA A 59 10.64 -13.28 10.37
CA ALA A 59 11.18 -14.26 11.30
C ALA A 59 11.74 -13.56 12.54
N SER A 60 11.69 -14.23 13.69
CA SER A 60 12.23 -13.69 14.94
C SER A 60 13.05 -14.70 15.69
N ILE A 61 14.07 -14.20 16.39
CA ILE A 61 14.89 -14.93 17.33
C ILE A 61 14.49 -14.45 18.73
N VAL A 62 13.93 -15.33 19.52
CA VAL A 62 13.61 -15.08 20.92
C VAL A 62 14.57 -15.87 21.79
N THR A 63 15.32 -15.18 22.65
CA THR A 63 16.25 -15.77 23.60
C THR A 63 15.91 -15.34 25.02
N GLN A 64 16.20 -16.20 25.98
CA GLN A 64 15.94 -15.97 27.41
C GLN A 64 17.14 -16.37 28.24
N ALA A 65 17.51 -15.56 29.24
CA ALA A 65 18.53 -15.87 30.20
C ALA A 65 18.26 -15.18 31.54
N VAL A 66 18.97 -15.60 32.60
CA VAL A 66 18.82 -14.99 33.93
C VAL A 66 19.25 -13.51 33.92
N ASP A 67 20.23 -13.15 33.13
CA ASP A 67 20.69 -11.77 32.99
C ASP A 67 20.56 -11.30 31.52
N SER A 68 20.44 -9.99 31.36
CA SER A 68 20.21 -9.36 30.05
C SER A 68 21.39 -9.54 29.08
N LYS A 69 22.61 -9.56 29.59
CA LYS A 69 23.84 -9.67 28.77
C LYS A 69 23.94 -11.07 28.15
N SER A 70 23.65 -12.11 28.92
CA SER A 70 23.63 -13.50 28.44
C SER A 70 22.54 -13.71 27.39
N ALA A 71 21.33 -13.16 27.63
CA ALA A 71 20.24 -13.21 26.65
C ALA A 71 20.60 -12.50 25.33
N GLN A 72 21.29 -11.35 25.40
CA GLN A 72 21.75 -10.60 24.23
C GLN A 72 22.85 -11.35 23.47
N ASN A 73 23.81 -11.93 24.17
CA ASN A 73 24.91 -12.68 23.55
C ASN A 73 24.37 -13.90 22.78
N ASP A 74 23.45 -14.66 23.38
CA ASP A 74 22.81 -15.81 22.71
C ASP A 74 22.02 -15.35 21.48
N ASN A 75 21.26 -14.25 21.60
CA ASN A 75 20.53 -13.65 20.48
C ASN A 75 21.47 -13.25 19.35
N SER A 76 22.55 -12.55 19.66
CA SER A 76 23.55 -12.10 18.68
C SER A 76 24.21 -13.29 17.95
N THR A 77 24.55 -14.35 18.69
CA THR A 77 25.13 -15.57 18.10
C THR A 77 24.18 -16.22 17.10
N LYS A 78 22.88 -16.35 17.46
CA LYS A 78 21.85 -16.89 16.57
C LYS A 78 21.59 -15.98 15.38
N SER A 79 21.56 -14.66 15.61
CA SER A 79 21.41 -13.65 14.56
C SER A 79 22.50 -13.77 13.48
N THR A 80 23.75 -13.94 13.91
CA THR A 80 24.89 -14.16 12.99
C THR A 80 24.68 -15.42 12.16
N LYS A 81 24.30 -16.54 12.78
CA LYS A 81 24.02 -17.80 12.06
C LYS A 81 22.89 -17.67 11.05
N VAL A 82 21.80 -16.97 11.42
CA VAL A 82 20.68 -16.71 10.53
C VAL A 82 21.13 -15.88 9.33
N THR A 83 21.90 -14.81 9.56
CA THR A 83 22.39 -13.94 8.50
C THR A 83 23.35 -14.67 7.57
N GLU A 84 24.27 -15.48 8.10
CA GLU A 84 25.19 -16.30 7.32
C GLU A 84 24.45 -17.35 6.48
N PHE A 85 23.46 -18.02 7.06
CA PHE A 85 22.60 -18.94 6.32
C PHE A 85 21.87 -18.25 5.16
N LEU A 86 21.26 -17.08 5.38
CA LEU A 86 20.57 -16.32 4.34
C LEU A 86 21.51 -15.93 3.19
N LYS A 87 22.75 -15.53 3.50
CA LYS A 87 23.78 -15.26 2.48
C LYS A 87 24.13 -16.51 1.66
N GLN A 88 24.22 -17.66 2.29
CA GLN A 88 24.44 -18.94 1.58
C GLN A 88 23.27 -19.27 0.64
N GLN A 89 22.04 -18.87 1.00
CA GLN A 89 20.85 -18.97 0.16
C GLN A 89 20.73 -17.85 -0.90
N LYS A 90 21.79 -17.04 -1.10
CA LYS A 90 21.85 -15.94 -2.07
C LYS A 90 20.86 -14.80 -1.78
N VAL A 91 20.43 -14.64 -0.53
CA VAL A 91 19.71 -13.45 -0.09
C VAL A 91 20.72 -12.32 0.11
N GLU A 92 20.53 -11.22 -0.58
CA GLU A 92 21.44 -10.08 -0.51
C GLU A 92 21.30 -9.32 0.82
N ASP A 93 22.39 -8.68 1.29
CA ASP A 93 22.36 -7.91 2.54
C ASP A 93 21.28 -6.81 2.57
N LYS A 94 21.00 -6.19 1.43
CA LYS A 94 19.94 -5.18 1.30
C LYS A 94 18.53 -5.75 1.51
N ASP A 95 18.36 -7.05 1.32
CA ASP A 95 17.10 -7.78 1.43
C ASP A 95 16.89 -8.41 2.82
N ILE A 96 17.86 -8.23 3.74
CA ILE A 96 17.80 -8.66 5.14
C ILE A 96 17.72 -7.42 6.02
N LYS A 97 16.59 -7.18 6.64
CA LYS A 97 16.38 -6.01 7.49
C LYS A 97 15.97 -6.41 8.90
N THR A 98 16.62 -5.86 9.91
CA THR A 98 16.11 -5.96 11.28
C THR A 98 14.92 -5.01 11.42
N SER A 99 13.74 -5.57 11.67
CA SER A 99 12.48 -4.83 11.81
C SER A 99 12.15 -4.51 13.27
N GLY A 100 12.80 -5.18 14.23
CA GLY A 100 12.61 -4.91 15.65
C GLY A 100 13.69 -5.55 16.51
N TYR A 101 14.00 -4.89 17.63
CA TYR A 101 14.89 -5.41 18.66
C TYR A 101 14.39 -4.94 20.03
N ASN A 102 13.99 -5.89 20.87
CA ASN A 102 13.40 -5.59 22.17
C ASN A 102 13.98 -6.46 23.26
N ILE A 103 14.14 -5.87 24.43
CA ILE A 103 14.58 -6.57 25.66
C ILE A 103 13.55 -6.33 26.74
N TYR A 104 13.02 -7.41 27.32
CA TYR A 104 12.03 -7.34 28.37
C TYR A 104 12.46 -8.14 29.59
N PRO A 105 12.34 -7.57 30.82
CA PRO A 105 12.47 -8.35 32.04
C PRO A 105 11.28 -9.29 32.17
N GLN A 106 11.55 -10.56 32.49
CA GLN A 106 10.53 -11.54 32.84
C GLN A 106 10.23 -11.43 34.33
N GLN A 107 8.97 -11.22 34.68
CA GLN A 107 8.54 -11.02 36.06
C GLN A 107 7.65 -12.20 36.50
N LYS A 108 7.89 -12.67 37.71
CA LYS A 108 7.04 -13.63 38.40
C LYS A 108 6.21 -12.89 39.45
N TYR A 109 4.91 -13.03 39.37
CA TYR A 109 3.97 -12.46 40.34
C TYR A 109 3.68 -13.49 41.43
N PRO A 110 3.82 -13.15 42.73
CA PRO A 110 3.44 -14.02 43.82
C PRO A 110 1.92 -14.27 43.82
N PRO A 111 1.47 -15.54 44.07
CA PRO A 111 0.04 -15.90 43.99
C PRO A 111 -0.83 -15.25 45.08
N TYR A 112 -0.25 -14.80 46.20
CA TYR A 112 -0.97 -14.20 47.32
C TYR A 112 -0.76 -12.68 47.45
N GLY A 113 -0.37 -12.01 46.39
CA GLY A 113 -0.03 -10.57 46.40
C GLY A 113 1.41 -10.34 46.88
N GLY A 114 1.99 -9.23 46.43
CA GLY A 114 3.37 -8.84 46.68
C GLY A 114 4.00 -8.20 45.46
N GLN A 115 5.23 -7.72 45.60
CA GLN A 115 5.94 -7.13 44.50
C GLN A 115 6.44 -8.22 43.52
N PRO A 116 6.34 -8.00 42.19
CA PRO A 116 6.87 -8.90 41.19
C PRO A 116 8.40 -8.98 41.32
N THR A 117 8.94 -10.17 41.14
CA THR A 117 10.40 -10.41 41.09
C THR A 117 10.85 -10.69 39.66
N ILE A 118 11.97 -10.09 39.27
CA ILE A 118 12.57 -10.37 37.94
C ILE A 118 13.20 -11.76 38.01
N THR A 119 12.79 -12.65 37.13
CA THR A 119 13.30 -14.04 37.05
C THR A 119 14.24 -14.25 35.88
N GLY A 120 14.31 -13.30 34.94
CA GLY A 120 15.16 -13.37 33.78
C GLY A 120 14.89 -12.23 32.80
N TYR A 121 15.51 -12.30 31.65
CA TYR A 121 15.35 -11.34 30.56
C TYR A 121 15.09 -12.09 29.27
N GLN A 122 14.21 -11.53 28.45
CA GLN A 122 13.90 -12.00 27.10
C GLN A 122 14.37 -10.96 26.10
N VAL A 123 15.12 -11.41 25.09
CA VAL A 123 15.50 -10.62 23.92
C VAL A 123 14.76 -11.16 22.72
N THR A 124 14.12 -10.26 21.99
CA THR A 124 13.45 -10.59 20.71
C THR A 124 14.06 -9.72 19.61
N GLN A 125 14.64 -10.35 18.62
CA GLN A 125 15.11 -9.72 17.40
C GLN A 125 14.28 -10.23 16.23
N SER A 126 13.66 -9.30 15.48
CA SER A 126 12.82 -9.61 14.33
C SER A 126 13.49 -9.17 13.04
N PHE A 127 13.35 -10.01 12.03
CA PHE A 127 13.88 -9.79 10.68
C PHE A 127 12.73 -9.74 9.68
N GLU A 128 12.85 -8.85 8.72
CA GLU A 128 12.11 -8.85 7.47
C GLU A 128 13.09 -9.28 6.38
N ILE A 129 12.76 -10.35 5.69
CA ILE A 129 13.64 -11.02 4.73
C ILE A 129 12.92 -11.05 3.40
N LYS A 130 13.53 -10.45 2.36
CA LYS A 130 13.02 -10.50 1.00
C LYS A 130 13.70 -11.60 0.22
N VAL A 131 12.93 -12.57 -0.22
CA VAL A 131 13.42 -13.71 -1.03
C VAL A 131 12.93 -13.52 -2.47
N ARG A 132 13.87 -13.44 -3.41
CA ARG A 132 13.60 -13.24 -4.84
C ARG A 132 13.45 -14.55 -5.59
N ASP A 133 14.10 -15.59 -5.14
CA ASP A 133 13.95 -16.95 -5.68
C ASP A 133 12.80 -17.66 -4.96
N LEU A 134 11.61 -17.56 -5.53
CA LEU A 134 10.41 -18.15 -4.96
C LEU A 134 10.46 -19.68 -4.88
N GLY A 135 11.25 -20.33 -5.75
CA GLY A 135 11.47 -21.78 -5.68
C GLY A 135 12.27 -22.22 -4.45
N ASN A 136 12.99 -21.29 -3.82
CA ASN A 136 13.84 -21.56 -2.65
C ASN A 136 13.16 -21.22 -1.30
N ILE A 137 11.92 -20.75 -1.30
CA ILE A 137 11.20 -20.33 -0.08
C ILE A 137 11.18 -21.44 0.97
N GLY A 138 10.82 -22.67 0.58
CA GLY A 138 10.75 -23.80 1.49
C GLY A 138 12.09 -24.11 2.19
N THR A 139 13.19 -24.03 1.43
CA THR A 139 14.55 -24.20 1.97
C THR A 139 14.90 -23.08 2.92
N VAL A 140 14.57 -21.84 2.58
CA VAL A 140 14.80 -20.66 3.44
C VAL A 140 14.02 -20.80 4.74
N LEU A 141 12.74 -21.16 4.70
CA LEU A 141 11.90 -21.32 5.89
C LEU A 141 12.46 -22.40 6.85
N SER A 142 12.79 -23.57 6.33
CA SER A 142 13.33 -24.67 7.15
C SER A 142 14.72 -24.34 7.69
N GLY A 143 15.56 -23.71 6.88
CA GLY A 143 16.90 -23.33 7.28
C GLY A 143 16.96 -22.20 8.29
N LEU A 144 16.02 -21.22 8.25
CA LEU A 144 15.89 -20.18 9.26
C LEU A 144 15.69 -20.77 10.66
N VAL A 145 14.82 -21.78 10.78
CA VAL A 145 14.59 -22.48 12.05
C VAL A 145 15.86 -23.20 12.50
N SER A 146 16.55 -23.91 11.60
CA SER A 146 17.80 -24.62 11.91
C SER A 146 18.93 -23.65 12.29
N ALA A 147 18.95 -22.45 11.74
CA ALA A 147 19.94 -21.41 12.05
C ALA A 147 19.69 -20.70 13.39
N GLY A 148 18.47 -20.82 13.96
CA GLY A 148 18.17 -20.29 15.29
C GLY A 148 16.97 -19.35 15.36
N ALA A 149 16.27 -19.07 14.26
CA ALA A 149 14.98 -18.39 14.30
C ALA A 149 13.95 -19.36 14.89
N ASN A 150 13.25 -18.93 15.93
CA ASN A 150 12.26 -19.77 16.62
C ASN A 150 10.81 -19.27 16.46
N GLN A 151 10.63 -18.18 15.75
CA GLN A 151 9.33 -17.70 15.31
C GLN A 151 9.40 -17.29 13.84
N VAL A 152 8.52 -17.83 13.02
CA VAL A 152 8.28 -17.40 11.63
C VAL A 152 6.80 -17.03 11.57
N SER A 153 6.50 -15.75 11.38
CA SER A 153 5.16 -15.22 11.66
C SER A 153 4.40 -14.78 10.43
N ASN A 154 5.07 -14.47 9.35
CA ASN A 154 4.39 -14.02 8.13
C ASN A 154 5.18 -14.42 6.89
N LEU A 155 4.45 -14.89 5.89
CA LEU A 155 4.95 -15.10 4.54
C LEU A 155 4.00 -14.39 3.58
N GLY A 156 4.46 -13.28 3.01
CA GLY A 156 3.70 -12.51 2.01
C GLY A 156 4.34 -12.67 0.64
N LEU A 157 3.55 -13.07 -0.36
CA LEU A 157 3.96 -13.12 -1.76
C LEU A 157 3.45 -11.86 -2.46
N GLN A 158 4.33 -11.09 -3.09
CA GLN A 158 3.97 -9.81 -3.71
C GLN A 158 4.83 -9.48 -4.92
N VAL A 159 4.39 -8.48 -5.67
CA VAL A 159 5.17 -7.89 -6.77
C VAL A 159 6.03 -6.77 -6.19
N GLU A 160 7.35 -6.80 -6.43
CA GLU A 160 8.27 -5.80 -5.90
C GLU A 160 7.99 -4.40 -6.44
N ASN A 161 7.67 -4.28 -7.73
CA ASN A 161 7.39 -3.02 -8.39
C ASN A 161 5.97 -2.98 -8.98
N PRO A 162 4.93 -2.72 -8.17
CA PRO A 162 3.54 -2.79 -8.63
C PRO A 162 3.09 -1.54 -9.42
N GLU A 163 3.92 -0.50 -9.58
CA GLU A 163 3.49 0.79 -10.15
C GLU A 163 2.96 0.68 -11.58
N ALA A 164 3.66 -0.06 -12.47
CA ALA A 164 3.20 -0.27 -13.84
C ALA A 164 1.85 -1.01 -13.88
N LEU A 165 1.65 -1.98 -12.99
CA LEU A 165 0.40 -2.72 -12.87
C LEU A 165 -0.74 -1.84 -12.32
N ARG A 166 -0.42 -0.94 -11.38
CA ARG A 166 -1.38 0.05 -10.87
C ARG A 166 -1.79 1.01 -11.97
N ASP A 167 -0.84 1.48 -12.79
CA ASP A 167 -1.15 2.36 -13.90
C ASP A 167 -2.05 1.67 -14.94
N GLU A 168 -1.79 0.40 -15.25
CA GLU A 168 -2.66 -0.38 -16.12
C GLU A 168 -4.07 -0.57 -15.51
N ALA A 169 -4.16 -0.90 -14.23
CA ALA A 169 -5.44 -1.03 -13.54
C ALA A 169 -6.20 0.30 -13.52
N ARG A 170 -5.50 1.43 -13.29
CA ARG A 170 -6.08 2.79 -13.35
C ARG A 170 -6.65 3.11 -14.73
N GLN A 171 -5.91 2.78 -15.80
CA GLN A 171 -6.40 2.98 -17.16
C GLN A 171 -7.67 2.18 -17.43
N LYS A 172 -7.71 0.91 -17.01
CA LYS A 172 -8.91 0.06 -17.12
C LYS A 172 -10.09 0.64 -16.35
N ALA A 173 -9.86 1.11 -15.12
CA ALA A 173 -10.89 1.75 -14.30
C ALA A 173 -11.46 3.02 -14.95
N ILE A 174 -10.61 3.87 -15.53
CA ILE A 174 -11.04 5.08 -16.24
C ILE A 174 -11.86 4.72 -17.48
N VAL A 175 -11.46 3.69 -18.22
CA VAL A 175 -12.19 3.23 -19.39
C VAL A 175 -13.57 2.71 -19.00
N ASP A 176 -13.66 1.91 -17.95
CA ASP A 176 -14.93 1.38 -17.42
C ASP A 176 -15.87 2.51 -16.97
N ALA A 177 -15.37 3.49 -16.19
CA ALA A 177 -16.14 4.64 -15.76
C ALA A 177 -16.68 5.45 -16.95
N LYS A 178 -15.85 5.71 -17.98
CA LYS A 178 -16.24 6.40 -19.20
C LYS A 178 -17.28 5.61 -20.02
N GLN A 179 -17.18 4.30 -20.06
CA GLN A 179 -18.13 3.44 -20.76
C GLN A 179 -19.51 3.47 -20.07
N LYS A 180 -19.51 3.39 -18.74
CA LYS A 180 -20.74 3.54 -17.94
C LYS A 180 -21.41 4.90 -18.16
N ALA A 181 -20.61 5.97 -18.19
CA ALA A 181 -21.09 7.32 -18.49
C ALA A 181 -21.78 7.40 -19.86
N LYS A 182 -21.11 6.91 -20.93
CA LYS A 182 -21.68 6.88 -22.28
C LYS A 182 -22.95 6.04 -22.39
N THR A 183 -23.02 4.95 -21.62
CA THR A 183 -24.20 4.08 -21.61
C THR A 183 -25.39 4.78 -21.00
N LEU A 184 -25.18 5.45 -19.84
CA LEU A 184 -26.24 6.21 -19.18
C LEU A 184 -26.71 7.41 -20.04
N GLU A 185 -25.80 8.14 -20.66
CA GLU A 185 -26.10 9.25 -21.58
C GLU A 185 -27.13 8.83 -22.65
N LYS A 186 -26.93 7.64 -23.25
CA LYS A 186 -27.84 7.09 -24.26
C LYS A 186 -29.16 6.59 -23.67
N GLN A 187 -29.15 6.00 -22.47
CA GLN A 187 -30.35 5.41 -21.87
C GLN A 187 -31.30 6.45 -21.29
N VAL A 188 -30.76 7.51 -20.72
CA VAL A 188 -31.56 8.53 -20.01
C VAL A 188 -31.82 9.78 -20.88
N GLY A 189 -31.10 9.91 -22.00
CA GLY A 189 -31.24 11.04 -22.91
C GLY A 189 -30.68 12.37 -22.35
N ILE A 190 -29.73 12.28 -21.41
CA ILE A 190 -29.00 13.44 -20.88
C ILE A 190 -27.73 13.65 -21.69
N SER A 191 -27.23 14.87 -21.75
CA SER A 191 -25.91 15.20 -22.31
C SER A 191 -24.91 15.45 -21.20
N LEU A 192 -23.82 14.68 -21.21
CA LEU A 192 -22.72 14.86 -20.29
C LEU A 192 -21.75 15.93 -20.80
N GLY A 193 -21.32 16.79 -19.90
CA GLY A 193 -20.34 17.84 -20.15
C GLY A 193 -18.91 17.38 -19.83
N LYS A 194 -18.10 18.32 -19.34
CA LYS A 194 -16.73 18.05 -18.90
C LYS A 194 -16.69 17.26 -17.59
N VAL A 195 -15.62 16.51 -17.37
CA VAL A 195 -15.29 15.95 -16.06
C VAL A 195 -14.92 17.12 -15.14
N VAL A 196 -15.61 17.25 -14.01
CA VAL A 196 -15.41 18.33 -13.03
C VAL A 196 -14.70 17.84 -11.77
N ASN A 197 -14.73 16.53 -11.52
CA ASN A 197 -14.00 15.92 -10.42
C ASN A 197 -13.51 14.52 -10.78
N PHE A 198 -12.36 14.15 -10.24
CA PHE A 198 -11.74 12.83 -10.33
C PHE A 198 -11.31 12.41 -8.94
N THR A 199 -11.69 11.21 -8.54
CA THR A 199 -11.24 10.60 -7.29
C THR A 199 -10.75 9.20 -7.59
N GLU A 200 -9.57 8.87 -7.10
CA GLU A 200 -9.01 7.52 -7.16
C GLU A 200 -8.99 6.93 -5.76
N ASN A 201 -9.48 5.72 -5.63
CA ASN A 201 -9.32 4.90 -4.45
C ASN A 201 -8.47 3.69 -4.83
N THR A 202 -7.22 3.72 -4.42
CA THR A 202 -6.36 2.55 -4.45
C THR A 202 -6.88 1.61 -3.38
N GLY A 203 -7.67 0.63 -3.79
CA GLY A 203 -8.05 -0.50 -2.94
C GLY A 203 -6.78 -1.04 -2.28
N GLY A 204 -6.85 -1.37 -0.97
CA GLY A 204 -5.71 -1.78 -0.16
C GLY A 204 -4.81 -2.83 -0.81
N TYR A 205 -3.77 -3.24 -0.10
CA TYR A 205 -2.77 -4.21 -0.58
C TYR A 205 -3.41 -5.40 -1.30
N PRO A 206 -2.77 -5.89 -2.39
CA PRO A 206 -3.27 -7.01 -3.15
C PRO A 206 -3.57 -8.20 -2.23
N TYR A 207 -4.80 -8.68 -2.27
CA TYR A 207 -5.14 -9.91 -1.57
C TYR A 207 -4.72 -11.10 -2.43
N PRO A 208 -3.98 -12.08 -1.88
CA PRO A 208 -3.72 -13.32 -2.60
C PRO A 208 -5.05 -14.04 -2.84
N MET A 209 -5.35 -14.29 -4.10
CA MET A 209 -6.46 -15.17 -4.48
C MET A 209 -6.03 -16.61 -4.15
N MET A 210 -6.57 -17.17 -3.09
CA MET A 210 -6.40 -18.60 -2.80
C MET A 210 -7.19 -19.40 -3.82
N TYR A 211 -6.51 -19.99 -4.78
CA TYR A 211 -7.07 -21.12 -5.51
C TYR A 211 -7.09 -22.33 -4.56
N GLU A 212 -8.24 -22.98 -4.43
CA GLU A 212 -8.39 -24.23 -3.70
C GLU A 212 -7.38 -25.26 -4.24
N SER A 213 -6.24 -25.41 -3.56
CA SER A 213 -5.36 -26.54 -3.78
C SER A 213 -6.02 -27.76 -3.13
N LYS A 214 -6.33 -28.76 -3.92
CA LYS A 214 -6.78 -30.07 -3.44
C LYS A 214 -5.77 -30.57 -2.42
N ALA A 215 -6.19 -30.71 -1.17
CA ALA A 215 -5.42 -31.30 -0.09
C ALA A 215 -4.98 -32.71 -0.50
N MET A 216 -3.73 -32.87 -0.85
CA MET A 216 -3.08 -34.17 -0.98
C MET A 216 -2.47 -34.57 0.38
N GLY A 217 -2.76 -35.77 0.75
CA GLY A 217 -2.61 -36.47 1.98
C GLY A 217 -1.34 -36.25 2.79
N MET A 218 -1.56 -36.30 4.09
CA MET A 218 -0.62 -36.40 5.19
C MET A 218 0.35 -37.57 5.01
N GLY A 219 1.62 -37.27 4.70
CA GLY A 219 2.73 -38.22 4.74
C GLY A 219 3.87 -37.61 5.56
N GLY A 220 4.13 -38.16 6.73
CA GLY A 220 5.21 -37.74 7.61
C GLY A 220 6.58 -38.05 7.04
N GLY A 221 7.45 -37.06 7.04
CA GLY A 221 8.86 -37.11 6.68
C GLY A 221 9.30 -35.69 6.39
N GLY A 222 10.46 -35.25 6.86
CA GLY A 222 10.93 -33.86 6.79
C GLY A 222 10.97 -33.24 5.39
N VAL A 223 9.79 -32.94 4.88
CA VAL A 223 9.57 -32.33 3.57
C VAL A 223 9.67 -30.82 3.74
N THR A 224 10.48 -30.19 2.90
CA THR A 224 10.48 -28.72 2.79
C THR A 224 9.06 -28.24 2.51
N PRO A 225 8.56 -27.19 3.19
CA PRO A 225 7.22 -26.65 2.94
C PRO A 225 7.06 -26.28 1.46
N ASP A 226 6.04 -26.84 0.81
CA ASP A 226 5.63 -26.40 -0.52
C ASP A 226 4.74 -25.16 -0.37
N VAL A 227 5.15 -24.08 -1.04
CA VAL A 227 4.46 -22.79 -0.97
C VAL A 227 3.89 -22.44 -2.34
N PRO A 228 2.59 -22.69 -2.59
CA PRO A 228 1.94 -22.30 -3.83
C PRO A 228 2.00 -20.77 -4.00
N VAL A 229 2.50 -20.29 -5.13
CA VAL A 229 2.74 -18.87 -5.37
C VAL A 229 1.46 -18.10 -5.70
N GLY A 230 0.52 -18.72 -6.42
CA GLY A 230 -0.75 -18.09 -6.83
C GLY A 230 -0.56 -16.86 -7.73
N GLU A 231 -1.60 -16.03 -7.82
CA GLU A 231 -1.58 -14.72 -8.48
C GLU A 231 -2.14 -13.65 -7.55
N ASN A 232 -1.60 -12.45 -7.63
CA ASN A 232 -2.09 -11.27 -6.91
C ASN A 232 -2.95 -10.43 -7.83
N GLU A 233 -4.13 -10.03 -7.39
CA GLU A 233 -4.99 -9.09 -8.11
C GLU A 233 -4.79 -7.68 -7.55
N ILE A 234 -4.45 -6.75 -8.43
CA ILE A 234 -4.40 -5.31 -8.15
C ILE A 234 -5.70 -4.70 -8.65
N THR A 235 -6.48 -4.13 -7.76
CA THR A 235 -7.76 -3.47 -8.08
C THR A 235 -7.66 -1.99 -7.79
N ILE A 236 -8.02 -1.16 -8.77
CA ILE A 236 -8.16 0.29 -8.62
C ILE A 236 -9.59 0.68 -8.96
N SER A 237 -10.17 1.51 -8.11
CA SER A 237 -11.48 2.10 -8.34
C SER A 237 -11.33 3.60 -8.57
N VAL A 238 -11.95 4.13 -9.61
CA VAL A 238 -12.00 5.57 -9.90
C VAL A 238 -13.43 6.07 -9.91
N SER A 239 -13.63 7.31 -9.54
CA SER A 239 -14.90 8.01 -9.68
C SER A 239 -14.71 9.24 -10.54
N LEU A 240 -15.45 9.33 -11.65
CA LEU A 240 -15.49 10.47 -12.55
C LEU A 240 -16.80 11.21 -12.37
N THR A 241 -16.74 12.48 -11.98
CA THR A 241 -17.92 13.34 -11.85
C THR A 241 -18.02 14.22 -13.09
N TYR A 242 -19.13 14.10 -13.80
CA TYR A 242 -19.46 14.87 -14.99
C TYR A 242 -20.47 15.96 -14.69
N GLN A 243 -20.32 17.08 -15.34
CA GLN A 243 -21.39 18.10 -15.41
C GLN A 243 -22.49 17.61 -16.35
N ILE A 244 -23.76 17.78 -15.98
CA ILE A 244 -24.91 17.56 -16.86
C ILE A 244 -25.18 18.87 -17.62
N LYS A 245 -25.42 18.79 -18.93
CA LYS A 245 -25.77 19.93 -19.81
C LYS A 245 -27.24 20.02 -19.97
#